data_b34d83c30197a4deefaebcc7cd0f514b
#
_entry.id   b34d83c30197a4deefaebcc7cd0f514b
#
_cell.length_a   1.000
_cell.length_b   1.000
_cell.length_c   1.000
_cell.angle_alpha   90.00
_cell.angle_beta   90.00
_cell.angle_gamma   90.00
#
_symmetry.space_group_name_H-M   'P 1'
#
loop_
_entity.id
_entity.type
_entity.pdbx_description
1 polymer ?
#
loop_
_entity_poly.entity_id
_entity_poly.type
_entity_poly.pdbx_seq_one_letter_code
_entity_poly.pdbx_strand_id
1 'polypeptide(L)'
;AAPVVSHVPPQRPALPLHPNETPDLRRKINHWADFYDLPRPLVHRLAIRESTHNPHARNGPYYGLLQILPATARSMGFQGSPSDLLDADTNLKYALKDLRGAWLLSDGDHGTAIKWYARGYYYEAKKRGMLVETGLRDG
;
A
#
# COMPACT_ATOMS: atom_id res chain seq x y z
N ALA A 1 -33.71 -12.11 30.39
CA ALA A 1 -32.81 -12.67 29.38
C ALA A 1 -31.43 -12.10 29.53
N ALA A 2 -30.42 -12.94 29.58
CA ALA A 2 -29.06 -12.46 29.64
C ALA A 2 -28.76 -11.64 28.38
N PRO A 3 -28.11 -10.47 28.52
CA PRO A 3 -27.69 -9.72 27.34
C PRO A 3 -26.80 -10.60 26.47
N VAL A 4 -27.05 -10.60 25.19
CA VAL A 4 -26.16 -11.29 24.26
C VAL A 4 -24.81 -10.61 24.35
N VAL A 5 -23.87 -11.30 24.96
CA VAL A 5 -22.50 -10.81 24.99
C VAL A 5 -21.98 -10.92 23.56
N SER A 6 -21.68 -9.80 22.96
CA SER A 6 -21.03 -9.77 21.65
C SER A 6 -19.70 -10.52 21.79
N HIS A 7 -19.58 -11.62 21.03
CA HIS A 7 -18.32 -12.37 20.97
C HIS A 7 -17.29 -11.74 20.04
N VAL A 8 -17.44 -10.46 19.75
CA VAL A 8 -16.40 -9.71 19.04
C VAL A 8 -15.19 -9.65 19.95
N PRO A 9 -14.02 -10.19 19.53
CA PRO A 9 -12.81 -10.08 20.34
C PRO A 9 -12.53 -8.61 20.64
N PRO A 10 -12.00 -8.29 21.84
CA PRO A 10 -11.62 -6.90 22.13
C PRO A 10 -10.69 -6.43 21.01
N GLN A 11 -11.14 -5.43 20.27
CA GLN A 11 -10.31 -4.83 19.25
C GLN A 11 -9.20 -4.05 19.93
N ARG A 12 -7.98 -4.18 19.40
CA ARG A 12 -6.91 -3.32 19.83
C ARG A 12 -7.34 -1.87 19.63
N PRO A 13 -7.04 -0.95 20.56
CA PRO A 13 -7.27 0.46 20.34
C PRO A 13 -6.67 0.85 18.98
N ALA A 14 -7.39 1.62 18.19
CA ALA A 14 -6.86 2.15 16.96
C ALA A 14 -5.57 2.92 17.28
N LEU A 15 -4.55 2.75 16.43
CA LEU A 15 -3.34 3.55 16.56
C LEU A 15 -3.69 5.03 16.45
N PRO A 16 -3.08 5.91 17.27
CA PRO A 16 -3.27 7.35 17.10
C PRO A 16 -2.97 7.78 15.67
N LEU A 17 -3.69 8.79 15.20
CA LEU A 17 -3.40 9.37 13.89
C LEU A 17 -1.99 9.97 13.88
N HIS A 18 -1.27 9.78 12.78
CA HIS A 18 -0.04 10.52 12.53
C HIS A 18 -0.37 12.02 12.46
N PRO A 19 0.55 12.92 12.88
CA PRO A 19 0.28 14.37 12.85
C PRO A 19 -0.22 14.92 11.51
N ASN A 20 0.19 14.31 10.39
CA ASN A 20 -0.25 14.71 9.05
C ASN A 20 -1.44 13.89 8.53
N GLU A 21 -1.87 12.89 9.27
CA GLU A 21 -2.96 12.01 8.88
C GLU A 21 -4.30 12.58 9.33
N THR A 22 -5.33 12.41 8.49
CA THR A 22 -6.72 12.76 8.84
C THR A 22 -7.51 11.47 9.04
N PRO A 23 -8.66 11.52 9.75
CA PRO A 23 -9.55 10.36 9.84
C PRO A 23 -9.97 9.83 8.48
N ASP A 24 -10.21 10.71 7.51
CA ASP A 24 -10.56 10.31 6.14
C ASP A 24 -9.43 9.56 5.46
N LEU A 25 -8.21 10.07 5.57
CA LEU A 25 -7.05 9.39 5.01
C LEU A 25 -6.83 8.01 5.67
N ARG A 26 -7.02 7.93 6.98
CA ARG A 26 -6.94 6.65 7.71
C ARG A 26 -7.94 5.63 7.15
N ARG A 27 -9.17 6.04 6.91
CA ARG A 27 -10.18 5.16 6.32
C ARG A 27 -9.78 4.66 4.94
N LYS A 28 -9.25 5.54 4.10
CA LYS A 28 -8.78 5.20 2.75
C LYS A 28 -7.62 4.21 2.80
N ILE A 29 -6.64 4.46 3.64
CA ILE A 29 -5.49 3.55 3.81
C ILE A 29 -5.98 2.17 4.25
N ASN A 30 -6.82 2.12 5.27
CA ASN A 30 -7.32 0.85 5.79
C ASN A 30 -8.18 0.11 4.76
N HIS A 31 -9.02 0.83 4.01
CA HIS A 31 -9.83 0.25 2.95
C HIS A 31 -8.97 -0.47 1.90
N TRP A 32 -7.97 0.21 1.38
CA TRP A 32 -7.13 -0.36 0.33
C TRP A 32 -6.17 -1.43 0.86
N ALA A 33 -5.67 -1.28 2.09
CA ALA A 33 -4.88 -2.33 2.74
C ALA A 33 -5.69 -3.63 2.85
N ASP A 34 -6.94 -3.53 3.31
CA ASP A 34 -7.84 -4.68 3.43
C ASP A 34 -8.18 -5.26 2.06
N PHE A 35 -8.43 -4.41 1.07
CA PHE A 35 -8.74 -4.83 -0.30
C PHE A 35 -7.62 -5.71 -0.89
N TYR A 36 -6.38 -5.36 -0.65
CA TYR A 36 -5.22 -6.11 -1.14
C TYR A 36 -4.71 -7.16 -0.14
N ASP A 37 -5.42 -7.37 0.96
CA ASP A 37 -5.02 -8.31 2.02
C ASP A 37 -3.59 -8.03 2.52
N LEU A 38 -3.32 -6.75 2.79
CA LEU A 38 -2.06 -6.28 3.33
C LEU A 38 -2.23 -5.91 4.80
N PRO A 39 -1.22 -6.18 5.65
CA PRO A 39 -1.28 -5.70 7.03
C PRO A 39 -1.39 -4.17 7.06
N ARG A 40 -2.39 -3.65 7.77
CA ARG A 40 -2.55 -2.20 7.92
C ARG A 40 -1.30 -1.51 8.46
N PRO A 41 -0.61 -2.06 9.48
CA PRO A 41 0.63 -1.45 9.99
C PRO A 41 1.72 -1.34 8.93
N LEU A 42 1.82 -2.29 8.02
CA LEU A 42 2.77 -2.23 6.91
C LEU A 42 2.51 -1.02 6.02
N VAL A 43 1.24 -0.80 5.65
CA VAL A 43 0.85 0.31 4.78
C VAL A 43 1.09 1.65 5.46
N HIS A 44 0.74 1.76 6.75
CA HIS A 44 1.00 2.98 7.52
C HIS A 44 2.49 3.28 7.65
N ARG A 45 3.31 2.25 7.89
CA ARG A 45 4.77 2.39 7.93
C ARG A 45 5.32 2.89 6.60
N LEU A 46 4.82 2.36 5.49
CA LEU A 46 5.23 2.81 4.15
C LEU A 46 4.82 4.27 3.91
N ALA A 47 3.60 4.66 4.30
CA ALA A 47 3.13 6.03 4.14
C ALA A 47 3.98 7.03 4.93
N ILE A 48 4.41 6.66 6.14
CA ILE A 48 5.34 7.49 6.93
C ILE A 48 6.67 7.65 6.20
N ARG A 49 7.24 6.54 5.75
CA ARG A 49 8.52 6.53 5.07
C ARG A 49 8.50 7.35 3.79
N GLU A 50 7.46 7.20 2.97
CA GLU A 50 7.43 7.79 1.63
C GLU A 50 7.02 9.25 1.62
N SER A 51 6.05 9.65 2.44
CA SER A 51 5.49 11.00 2.36
C SER A 51 5.14 11.63 3.70
N THR A 52 5.34 10.93 4.81
CA THR A 52 4.81 11.31 6.13
C THR A 52 3.30 11.58 6.07
N HIS A 53 2.55 10.68 5.44
CA HIS A 53 1.09 10.77 5.24
C HIS A 53 0.64 12.01 4.44
N ASN A 54 1.45 12.49 3.50
CA ASN A 54 1.06 13.61 2.64
C ASN A 54 0.63 13.12 1.25
N PRO A 55 -0.69 13.14 0.93
CA PRO A 55 -1.17 12.69 -0.37
C PRO A 55 -0.67 13.53 -1.55
N HIS A 56 -0.27 14.77 -1.30
CA HIS A 56 0.17 15.71 -2.34
C HIS A 56 1.69 15.78 -2.48
N ALA A 57 2.43 14.91 -1.80
CA ALA A 57 3.89 14.94 -1.83
C ALA A 57 4.42 14.69 -3.25
N ARG A 58 5.44 15.45 -3.62
CA ARG A 58 6.17 15.30 -4.88
C ARG A 58 7.67 15.33 -4.57
N ASN A 59 8.39 14.29 -5.00
CA ASN A 59 9.84 14.21 -4.84
C ASN A 59 10.45 13.68 -6.14
N GLY A 60 10.97 14.59 -6.98
CA GLY A 60 11.46 14.21 -8.30
C GLY A 60 10.36 13.57 -9.14
N PRO A 61 10.57 12.34 -9.66
CA PRO A 61 9.57 11.67 -10.49
C PRO A 61 8.48 10.96 -9.71
N TYR A 62 8.53 11.00 -8.36
CA TYR A 62 7.59 10.26 -7.50
C TYR A 62 6.39 11.10 -7.10
N TYR A 63 5.21 10.47 -7.03
CA TYR A 63 3.93 11.14 -6.79
C TYR A 63 3.22 10.58 -5.57
N GLY A 64 2.73 11.48 -4.72
CA GLY A 64 1.66 11.25 -3.76
C GLY A 64 2.03 10.48 -2.52
N LEU A 65 1.01 9.93 -1.89
CA LEU A 65 1.06 9.30 -0.56
C LEU A 65 2.14 8.23 -0.44
N LEU A 66 2.27 7.36 -1.41
CA LEU A 66 3.23 6.25 -1.39
C LEU A 66 4.36 6.42 -2.39
N GLN A 67 4.51 7.61 -2.96
CA GLN A 67 5.62 7.99 -3.83
C GLN A 67 5.83 6.99 -4.95
N ILE A 68 4.79 6.79 -5.76
CA ILE A 68 4.83 5.88 -6.91
C ILE A 68 5.26 6.62 -8.17
N LEU A 69 6.01 5.92 -9.02
CA LEU A 69 6.33 6.39 -10.37
C LEU A 69 5.11 6.20 -11.29
N PRO A 70 4.81 7.18 -12.19
CA PRO A 70 3.75 6.97 -13.18
C PRO A 70 3.93 5.70 -14.01
N ALA A 71 5.16 5.36 -14.40
CA ALA A 71 5.44 4.14 -15.16
C ALA A 71 5.06 2.88 -14.37
N THR A 72 5.36 2.84 -13.07
CA THR A 72 4.98 1.73 -12.20
C THR A 72 3.46 1.64 -12.07
N ALA A 73 2.80 2.77 -11.86
CA ALA A 73 1.33 2.81 -11.79
C ALA A 73 0.70 2.28 -13.09
N ARG A 74 1.23 2.69 -14.24
CA ARG A 74 0.74 2.20 -15.55
C ARG A 74 0.93 0.71 -15.72
N SER A 75 2.05 0.15 -15.25
CA SER A 75 2.26 -1.30 -15.28
C SER A 75 1.25 -2.05 -14.41
N MET A 76 0.64 -1.38 -13.45
CA MET A 76 -0.42 -1.91 -12.58
C MET A 76 -1.84 -1.60 -13.10
N GLY A 77 -1.95 -0.98 -14.29
CA GLY A 77 -3.25 -0.71 -14.92
C GLY A 77 -3.71 0.74 -14.89
N PHE A 78 -2.92 1.66 -14.36
CA PHE A 78 -3.27 3.08 -14.31
C PHE A 78 -3.28 3.68 -15.71
N GLN A 79 -4.33 4.45 -16.05
CA GLN A 79 -4.50 5.07 -17.36
C GLN A 79 -4.67 6.59 -17.31
N GLY A 80 -4.61 7.20 -16.12
CA GLY A 80 -4.79 8.63 -15.94
C GLY A 80 -3.54 9.45 -16.21
N SER A 81 -3.65 10.74 -15.92
CA SER A 81 -2.51 11.67 -15.93
C SER A 81 -1.67 11.48 -14.68
N PRO A 82 -0.36 11.75 -14.74
CA PRO A 82 0.48 11.63 -13.53
C PRO A 82 -0.06 12.39 -12.31
N SER A 83 -0.65 13.58 -12.51
CA SER A 83 -1.23 14.37 -11.42
C SER A 83 -2.41 13.68 -10.72
N ASP A 84 -3.08 12.73 -11.36
CA ASP A 84 -4.14 11.95 -10.73
C ASP A 84 -3.60 11.08 -9.59
N LEU A 85 -2.31 10.78 -9.59
CA LEU A 85 -1.64 10.04 -8.52
C LEU A 85 -1.47 10.88 -7.24
N LEU A 86 -1.83 12.15 -7.26
CA LEU A 86 -1.91 13.00 -6.07
C LEU A 86 -3.24 12.84 -5.32
N ASP A 87 -4.19 12.12 -5.90
CA ASP A 87 -5.40 11.70 -5.20
C ASP A 87 -5.09 10.47 -4.35
N ALA A 88 -5.46 10.50 -3.07
CA ALA A 88 -5.09 9.43 -2.13
C ALA A 88 -5.64 8.07 -2.56
N ASP A 89 -6.92 7.98 -2.97
CA ASP A 89 -7.51 6.72 -3.40
C ASP A 89 -6.82 6.17 -4.64
N THR A 90 -6.55 7.01 -5.62
CA THR A 90 -5.85 6.61 -6.85
C THR A 90 -4.46 6.10 -6.55
N ASN A 91 -3.72 6.84 -5.72
CA ASN A 91 -2.37 6.45 -5.31
C ASN A 91 -2.36 5.09 -4.61
N LEU A 92 -3.23 4.92 -3.61
CA LEU A 92 -3.34 3.68 -2.85
C LEU A 92 -3.72 2.50 -3.73
N LYS A 93 -4.65 2.70 -4.66
CA LYS A 93 -5.11 1.62 -5.55
C LYS A 93 -3.96 1.00 -6.35
N TYR A 94 -3.08 1.80 -6.88
CA TYR A 94 -1.98 1.31 -7.74
C TYR A 94 -0.71 1.02 -6.94
N ALA A 95 -0.36 1.85 -5.97
CA ALA A 95 0.83 1.63 -5.15
C ALA A 95 0.69 0.38 -4.27
N LEU A 96 -0.49 0.12 -3.72
CA LEU A 96 -0.69 -1.08 -2.90
C LEU A 96 -0.77 -2.35 -3.73
N LYS A 97 -1.20 -2.26 -4.98
CA LYS A 97 -1.07 -3.39 -5.90
C LYS A 97 0.40 -3.75 -6.10
N ASP A 98 1.26 -2.76 -6.26
CA ASP A 98 2.71 -2.94 -6.34
C ASP A 98 3.27 -3.50 -5.02
N LEU A 99 2.89 -2.91 -3.87
CA LEU A 99 3.32 -3.40 -2.56
C LEU A 99 2.89 -4.85 -2.31
N ARG A 100 1.72 -5.26 -2.79
CA ARG A 100 1.28 -6.64 -2.63
C ARG A 100 2.26 -7.63 -3.25
N GLY A 101 2.77 -7.34 -4.44
CA GLY A 101 3.82 -8.16 -5.04
C GLY A 101 5.06 -8.24 -4.17
N ALA A 102 5.51 -7.10 -3.64
CA ALA A 102 6.63 -7.05 -2.71
C ALA A 102 6.35 -7.85 -1.43
N TRP A 103 5.13 -7.76 -0.91
CA TRP A 103 4.69 -8.51 0.27
C TRP A 103 4.75 -10.01 0.05
N LEU A 104 4.31 -10.50 -1.11
CA LEU A 104 4.37 -11.92 -1.44
C LEU A 104 5.81 -12.46 -1.49
N LEU A 105 6.80 -11.61 -1.72
CA LEU A 105 8.20 -11.98 -1.75
C LEU A 105 8.91 -11.77 -0.41
N SER A 106 8.22 -11.27 0.60
CA SER A 106 8.84 -10.81 1.85
C SER A 106 8.89 -11.87 2.95
N ASP A 107 8.25 -13.03 2.74
CA ASP A 107 8.11 -14.08 3.76
C ASP A 107 7.48 -13.54 5.06
N GLY A 108 6.54 -12.59 4.93
CA GLY A 108 5.84 -11.98 6.06
C GLY A 108 6.61 -10.90 6.80
N ASP A 109 7.78 -10.48 6.31
CA ASP A 109 8.58 -9.44 6.93
C ASP A 109 8.29 -8.07 6.35
N HIS A 110 7.78 -7.14 7.19
CA HIS A 110 7.42 -5.80 6.76
C HIS A 110 8.61 -5.02 6.19
N GLY A 111 9.76 -5.08 6.85
CA GLY A 111 10.96 -4.39 6.37
C GLY A 111 11.41 -4.87 5.00
N THR A 112 11.35 -6.17 4.76
CA THR A 112 11.69 -6.78 3.48
C THR A 112 10.70 -6.35 2.39
N ALA A 113 9.40 -6.30 2.70
CA ALA A 113 8.39 -5.83 1.75
C ALA A 113 8.64 -4.37 1.34
N ILE A 114 8.95 -3.50 2.29
CA ILE A 114 9.27 -2.10 2.03
C ILE A 114 10.54 -1.99 1.17
N LYS A 115 11.54 -2.80 1.45
CA LYS A 115 12.78 -2.83 0.67
C LYS A 115 12.51 -3.23 -0.79
N TRP A 116 11.72 -4.26 -1.03
CA TRP A 116 11.33 -4.66 -2.39
C TRP A 116 10.50 -3.59 -3.08
N TYR A 117 9.57 -2.97 -2.37
CA TYR A 117 8.80 -1.85 -2.91
C TYR A 117 9.71 -0.71 -3.39
N ALA A 118 10.69 -0.34 -2.58
CA ALA A 118 11.60 0.77 -2.88
C ALA A 118 12.57 0.46 -4.03
N ARG A 119 13.04 -0.77 -4.13
CA ARG A 119 14.05 -1.19 -5.12
C ARG A 119 13.46 -1.69 -6.43
N GLY A 120 12.20 -2.13 -6.43
CA GLY A 120 11.64 -2.95 -7.49
C GLY A 120 11.99 -4.43 -7.29
N TYR A 121 11.09 -5.30 -7.72
CA TYR A 121 11.21 -6.73 -7.45
C TYR A 121 11.01 -7.61 -8.70
N TYR A 122 11.05 -7.02 -9.90
CA TYR A 122 10.79 -7.77 -11.13
C TYR A 122 11.72 -8.99 -11.26
N TYR A 123 13.02 -8.79 -11.09
CA TYR A 123 13.98 -9.87 -11.29
C TYR A 123 13.89 -10.94 -10.21
N GLU A 124 13.58 -10.56 -8.96
CA GLU A 124 13.36 -11.54 -7.91
C GLU A 124 12.09 -12.34 -8.14
N ALA A 125 11.01 -11.70 -8.56
CA ALA A 125 9.77 -12.39 -8.91
C ALA A 125 9.99 -13.35 -10.09
N LYS A 126 10.72 -12.91 -11.10
CA LYS A 126 11.06 -13.74 -12.26
C LYS A 126 11.88 -14.97 -11.84
N LYS A 127 12.90 -14.75 -11.01
CA LYS A 127 13.75 -15.83 -10.48
C LYS A 127 12.95 -16.87 -9.71
N ARG A 128 11.96 -16.45 -8.94
CA ARG A 128 11.08 -17.35 -8.17
C ARG A 128 9.92 -17.93 -8.97
N GLY A 129 9.75 -17.54 -10.25
CA GLY A 129 8.61 -17.96 -11.05
C GLY A 129 7.30 -17.34 -10.61
N MET A 130 7.32 -16.14 -10.04
CA MET A 130 6.17 -15.48 -9.40
C MET A 130 5.71 -14.22 -10.15
N LEU A 131 5.96 -14.11 -11.45
CA LEU A 131 5.55 -12.93 -12.22
C LEU A 131 4.04 -12.77 -12.29
N VAL A 132 3.30 -13.88 -12.36
CA VAL A 132 1.83 -13.86 -12.38
C VAL A 132 1.28 -13.54 -10.98
N GLU A 133 1.75 -14.24 -9.95
CA GLU A 133 1.28 -14.07 -8.57
C GLU A 133 1.54 -12.64 -8.06
N THR A 134 2.65 -12.03 -8.46
CA THR A 134 2.98 -10.66 -8.06
C THR A 134 2.27 -9.60 -8.91
N GLY A 135 1.54 -9.99 -9.96
CA GLY A 135 0.83 -9.06 -10.83
C GLY A 135 1.70 -8.39 -11.88
N LEU A 136 2.96 -8.80 -12.03
CA LEU A 136 3.88 -8.23 -13.03
C LEU A 136 3.66 -8.79 -14.43
N ARG A 137 2.89 -9.87 -14.55
CA ARG A 137 2.50 -10.48 -15.82
C ARG A 137 1.06 -10.97 -15.70
N ASP A 138 0.30 -10.82 -16.76
CA ASP A 138 -1.05 -11.37 -16.87
C ASP A 138 -0.99 -12.90 -16.90
N GLY A 139 -1.97 -13.53 -16.28
CA GLY A 139 -2.08 -14.98 -16.21
C GLY A 139 -2.48 -15.66 -17.51
#